data_a9bcd161e3158658ef1a028a274e1212
#
_entry.id   a9bcd161e3158658ef1a028a274e1212
#
_cell.length_a   1.000
_cell.length_b   1.000
_cell.length_c   1.000
_cell.angle_alpha   90.00
_cell.angle_beta   90.00
_cell.angle_gamma   90.00
#
_symmetry.space_group_name_H-M   'P 1'
#
loop_
_entity.id
_entity.type
_entity.pdbx_description
1 polymer ?
#
loop_
_entity_poly.entity_id
_entity_poly.type
_entity_poly.pdbx_seq_one_letter_code
_entity_poly.pdbx_strand_id
1 'polypeptide(L)'
;DADARIQALHRRRALRRLCRQTLYDLLRKETGIHPPWGSMTGIRPTHLMYEALNEGMSMADAQKHLVHQFDVAPEKAALLAELVSVQQQLPPPGEDWMDVYIGIPFCTTRCTYCSFSSGELGDGHLVAPYLTALFREMDACAQLLRDAGKKLRAVYVGGGTPTSLNEEQLPRLLEKMMQCFPCAMEYTVEAGRPDTLTLPKIEAIR
;
A
#
# COMPACT_ATOMS: atom_id res chain seq x y z
N ASP A 1 -5.92 18.12 -24.72
CA ASP A 1 -4.47 18.05 -24.80
C ASP A 1 -3.97 17.38 -23.52
N ALA A 2 -3.43 16.15 -23.65
CA ALA A 2 -2.99 15.34 -22.49
C ALA A 2 -1.83 16.02 -21.75
N ASP A 3 -0.91 16.65 -22.47
CA ASP A 3 0.26 17.33 -21.88
C ASP A 3 -0.13 18.52 -21.02
N ALA A 4 -1.10 19.32 -21.46
CA ALA A 4 -1.58 20.45 -20.68
C ALA A 4 -2.27 20.02 -19.37
N ARG A 5 -2.99 18.89 -19.38
CA ARG A 5 -3.58 18.30 -18.19
C ARG A 5 -2.51 17.78 -17.22
N ILE A 6 -1.49 17.13 -17.72
CA ILE A 6 -0.36 16.63 -16.94
C ILE A 6 0.38 17.82 -16.29
N GLN A 7 0.71 18.86 -17.05
CA GLN A 7 1.36 20.05 -16.53
C GLN A 7 0.51 20.76 -15.46
N ALA A 8 -0.80 20.89 -15.67
CA ALA A 8 -1.71 21.46 -14.68
C ALA A 8 -1.74 20.63 -13.38
N LEU A 9 -1.70 19.31 -13.50
CA LEU A 9 -1.64 18.41 -12.35
C LEU A 9 -0.32 18.56 -11.56
N HIS A 10 0.82 18.61 -12.27
CA HIS A 10 2.13 18.85 -11.65
C HIS A 10 2.18 20.18 -10.91
N ARG A 11 1.72 21.26 -11.55
CA ARG A 11 1.62 22.60 -10.93
C ARG A 11 0.76 22.57 -9.67
N ARG A 12 -0.41 21.91 -9.72
CA ARG A 12 -1.31 21.80 -8.56
C ARG A 12 -0.67 20.99 -7.42
N ARG A 13 0.09 19.93 -7.72
CA ARG A 13 0.84 19.15 -6.73
C ARG A 13 1.93 20.00 -6.08
N ALA A 14 2.72 20.73 -6.87
CA ALA A 14 3.77 21.62 -6.38
C ALA A 14 3.21 22.72 -5.47
N LEU A 15 2.14 23.40 -5.86
CA LEU A 15 1.48 24.40 -5.03
C LEU A 15 0.96 23.83 -3.70
N ARG A 16 0.35 22.65 -3.73
CA ARG A 16 -0.11 22.00 -2.51
C ARG A 16 1.06 21.62 -1.59
N ARG A 17 2.17 21.15 -2.15
CA ARG A 17 3.40 20.85 -1.39
C ARG A 17 3.92 22.13 -0.72
N LEU A 18 4.04 23.23 -1.47
CA LEU A 18 4.50 24.52 -0.96
C LEU A 18 3.61 25.05 0.18
N CYS A 19 2.30 25.06 0.00
CA CYS A 19 1.37 25.50 1.05
C CYS A 19 1.51 24.67 2.34
N ARG A 20 1.68 23.36 2.20
CA ARG A 20 1.86 22.46 3.36
C ARG A 20 3.18 22.72 4.08
N GLN A 21 4.27 22.90 3.35
CA GLN A 21 5.57 23.24 3.92
C GLN A 21 5.52 24.58 4.65
N THR A 22 4.95 25.64 4.03
CA THR A 22 4.81 26.94 4.68
C THR A 22 4.00 26.87 5.96
N LEU A 23 2.89 26.12 5.97
CA LEU A 23 2.10 25.91 7.17
C LEU A 23 2.87 25.13 8.25
N TYR A 24 3.59 24.10 7.85
CA TYR A 24 4.46 23.32 8.73
C TYR A 24 5.52 24.21 9.39
N ASP A 25 6.24 25.01 8.61
CA ASP A 25 7.30 25.90 9.10
C ASP A 25 6.76 26.94 10.10
N LEU A 26 5.55 27.48 9.82
CA LEU A 26 4.88 28.38 10.74
C LEU A 26 4.54 27.68 12.06
N LEU A 27 3.88 26.53 12.00
CA LEU A 27 3.50 25.76 13.20
C LEU A 27 4.72 25.30 14.00
N ARG A 28 5.77 24.83 13.32
CA ARG A 28 7.05 24.47 13.95
C ARG A 28 7.65 25.65 14.71
N LYS A 29 7.66 26.83 14.10
CA LYS A 29 8.19 28.04 14.71
C LYS A 29 7.39 28.46 15.96
N GLU A 30 6.07 28.36 15.89
CA GLU A 30 5.18 28.76 16.99
C GLU A 30 5.16 27.73 18.15
N THR A 31 5.26 26.43 17.84
CA THR A 31 5.12 25.36 18.83
C THR A 31 6.43 24.79 19.34
N GLY A 32 7.51 24.93 18.58
CA GLY A 32 8.77 24.24 18.82
C GLY A 32 8.73 22.71 18.60
N ILE A 33 7.62 22.18 18.09
CA ILE A 33 7.43 20.74 17.88
C ILE A 33 8.01 20.31 16.55
N HIS A 34 8.86 19.28 16.57
CA HIS A 34 9.47 18.64 15.40
C HIS A 34 8.95 17.20 15.26
N PRO A 35 7.91 16.94 14.46
CA PRO A 35 7.47 15.58 14.17
C PRO A 35 8.57 14.78 13.48
N PRO A 36 8.71 13.47 13.77
CA PRO A 36 9.80 12.65 13.20
C PRO A 36 9.82 12.58 11.66
N TRP A 37 8.67 12.76 11.02
CA TRP A 37 8.54 12.78 9.57
C TRP A 37 8.54 14.20 8.98
N GLY A 38 8.75 15.22 9.80
CA GLY A 38 8.84 16.62 9.37
C GLY A 38 7.58 17.09 8.65
N SER A 39 7.78 17.83 7.57
CA SER A 39 6.69 18.34 6.71
C SER A 39 6.17 17.31 5.71
N MET A 40 6.69 16.08 5.73
CA MET A 40 6.19 15.03 4.85
C MET A 40 4.73 14.70 5.18
N THR A 41 3.88 14.84 4.20
CA THR A 41 2.48 14.45 4.29
C THR A 41 2.19 13.41 3.24
N GLY A 42 1.74 12.26 3.65
CA GLY A 42 1.39 11.19 2.72
C GLY A 42 1.74 9.82 3.28
N ILE A 43 1.27 8.80 2.58
CA ILE A 43 1.28 7.42 3.05
C ILE A 43 2.55 6.67 2.58
N ARG A 44 3.34 7.25 1.69
CA ARG A 44 4.48 6.56 1.04
C ARG A 44 5.75 7.40 1.13
N PRO A 45 6.41 7.45 2.30
CA PRO A 45 7.60 8.27 2.48
C PRO A 45 8.78 7.83 1.58
N THR A 46 8.87 6.54 1.23
CA THR A 46 9.87 6.05 0.26
C THR A 46 9.75 6.69 -1.12
N HIS A 47 8.56 7.18 -1.51
CA HIS A 47 8.35 7.81 -2.81
C HIS A 47 9.23 9.06 -2.99
N LEU A 48 9.38 9.90 -1.97
CA LEU A 48 10.24 11.08 -2.04
C LEU A 48 11.73 10.71 -2.15
N MET A 49 12.14 9.60 -1.52
CA MET A 49 13.50 9.08 -1.70
C MET A 49 13.72 8.63 -3.15
N TYR A 50 12.77 7.90 -3.73
CA TYR A 50 12.84 7.51 -5.15
C TYR A 50 12.79 8.70 -6.09
N GLU A 51 11.98 9.75 -5.81
CA GLU A 51 12.00 10.98 -6.60
C GLU A 51 13.42 11.58 -6.64
N ALA A 52 14.05 11.75 -5.47
CA ALA A 52 15.41 12.28 -5.38
C ALA A 52 16.47 11.43 -6.13
N LEU A 53 16.38 10.11 -6.00
CA LEU A 53 17.28 9.19 -6.73
C LEU A 53 17.05 9.27 -8.24
N ASN A 54 15.81 9.37 -8.70
CA ASN A 54 15.46 9.52 -10.12
C ASN A 54 15.91 10.86 -10.71
N GLU A 55 16.04 11.90 -9.86
CA GLU A 55 16.63 13.18 -10.22
C GLU A 55 18.19 13.14 -10.26
N GLY A 56 18.77 11.99 -9.98
CA GLY A 56 20.20 11.75 -10.06
C GLY A 56 20.98 11.98 -8.77
N MET A 57 20.30 12.15 -7.63
CA MET A 57 20.97 12.26 -6.34
C MET A 57 21.55 10.90 -5.92
N SER A 58 22.70 10.93 -5.22
CA SER A 58 23.15 9.75 -4.49
C SER A 58 22.23 9.42 -3.32
N MET A 59 22.28 8.19 -2.80
CA MET A 59 21.51 7.80 -1.61
C MET A 59 21.81 8.72 -0.42
N ALA A 60 23.07 9.06 -0.22
CA ALA A 60 23.51 9.96 0.85
C ALA A 60 22.98 11.39 0.67
N ASP A 61 22.94 11.90 -0.56
CA ASP A 61 22.41 13.23 -0.84
C ASP A 61 20.87 13.25 -0.77
N ALA A 62 20.21 12.18 -1.18
CA ALA A 62 18.76 12.03 -1.02
C ALA A 62 18.38 12.02 0.48
N GLN A 63 19.13 11.35 1.35
CA GLN A 63 18.93 11.43 2.80
C GLN A 63 19.07 12.87 3.32
N LYS A 64 20.15 13.57 2.95
CA LYS A 64 20.33 14.98 3.34
C LYS A 64 19.22 15.87 2.80
N HIS A 65 18.77 15.62 1.58
CA HIS A 65 17.66 16.33 0.97
C HIS A 65 16.37 16.20 1.80
N LEU A 66 16.03 14.98 2.24
CA LEU A 66 14.87 14.77 3.09
C LEU A 66 14.97 15.48 4.45
N VAL A 67 16.15 15.45 5.07
CA VAL A 67 16.40 16.16 6.33
C VAL A 67 16.29 17.69 6.14
N HIS A 68 16.94 18.25 5.15
CA HIS A 68 16.99 19.69 4.97
C HIS A 68 15.74 20.29 4.34
N GLN A 69 15.14 19.61 3.36
CA GLN A 69 14.00 20.13 2.61
C GLN A 69 12.67 19.86 3.33
N PHE A 70 12.58 18.74 4.06
CA PHE A 70 11.31 18.29 4.66
C PHE A 70 11.37 18.23 6.19
N ASP A 71 12.50 18.59 6.81
CA ASP A 71 12.71 18.51 8.26
C ASP A 71 12.50 17.10 8.84
N VAL A 72 12.81 16.07 8.04
CA VAL A 72 12.73 14.67 8.47
C VAL A 72 13.84 14.38 9.46
N ALA A 73 13.53 13.72 10.57
CA ALA A 73 14.52 13.30 11.54
C ALA A 73 15.59 12.40 10.88
N PRO A 74 16.89 12.61 11.17
CA PRO A 74 17.98 11.87 10.51
C PRO A 74 17.82 10.35 10.57
N GLU A 75 17.34 9.81 11.69
CA GLU A 75 17.10 8.38 11.85
C GLU A 75 15.96 7.87 10.95
N LYS A 76 14.96 8.70 10.64
CA LYS A 76 13.90 8.35 9.69
C LYS A 76 14.38 8.41 8.25
N ALA A 77 15.22 9.38 7.92
CA ALA A 77 15.85 9.46 6.61
C ALA A 77 16.79 8.26 6.38
N ALA A 78 17.54 7.84 7.39
CA ALA A 78 18.38 6.63 7.34
C ALA A 78 17.54 5.36 7.15
N LEU A 79 16.44 5.21 7.90
CA LEU A 79 15.50 4.11 7.72
C LEU A 79 14.92 4.04 6.30
N LEU A 80 14.56 5.20 5.72
CA LEU A 80 14.08 5.24 4.34
C LEU A 80 15.14 4.79 3.33
N ALA A 81 16.39 5.19 3.54
CA ALA A 81 17.50 4.78 2.68
C ALA A 81 17.73 3.26 2.77
N GLU A 82 17.67 2.69 3.97
CA GLU A 82 17.79 1.25 4.18
C GLU A 82 16.65 0.50 3.46
N LEU A 83 15.39 0.93 3.66
CA LEU A 83 14.23 0.34 2.99
C LEU A 83 14.35 0.40 1.46
N VAL A 84 14.72 1.56 0.92
CA VAL A 84 14.89 1.72 -0.54
C VAL A 84 16.06 0.88 -1.06
N SER A 85 17.16 0.79 -0.31
CA SER A 85 18.30 -0.07 -0.69
C SER A 85 17.91 -1.55 -0.77
N VAL A 86 17.07 -2.04 0.17
CA VAL A 86 16.52 -3.41 0.12
C VAL A 86 15.58 -3.57 -1.07
N GLN A 87 14.68 -2.62 -1.29
CA GLN A 87 13.75 -2.66 -2.43
C GLN A 87 14.45 -2.65 -3.78
N GLN A 88 15.57 -1.93 -3.92
CA GLN A 88 16.36 -1.89 -5.15
C GLN A 88 17.09 -3.21 -5.46
N GLN A 89 17.23 -4.11 -4.49
CA GLN A 89 17.78 -5.46 -4.70
C GLN A 89 16.76 -6.41 -5.33
N LEU A 90 15.46 -6.06 -5.25
CA LEU A 90 14.42 -6.84 -5.91
C LEU A 90 14.51 -6.63 -7.43
N PRO A 91 14.32 -7.67 -8.24
CA PRO A 91 14.31 -7.50 -9.68
C PRO A 91 13.24 -6.48 -10.09
N PRO A 92 13.59 -5.52 -10.96
CA PRO A 92 12.59 -4.57 -11.44
C PRO A 92 11.48 -5.34 -12.17
N PRO A 93 10.22 -4.92 -12.00
CA PRO A 93 9.13 -5.54 -12.74
C PRO A 93 9.37 -5.34 -14.24
N GLY A 94 9.47 -6.44 -14.99
CA GLY A 94 9.43 -6.41 -16.45
C GLY A 94 8.03 -6.01 -16.93
N GLU A 95 7.91 -5.61 -18.18
CA GLU A 95 6.63 -5.24 -18.80
C GLU A 95 5.59 -6.38 -18.77
N ASP A 96 6.06 -7.63 -18.69
CA ASP A 96 5.21 -8.83 -18.63
C ASP A 96 4.75 -9.21 -17.22
N TRP A 97 5.20 -8.49 -16.19
CA TRP A 97 4.85 -8.79 -14.80
C TRP A 97 3.62 -8.00 -14.36
N MET A 98 2.76 -8.68 -13.59
CA MET A 98 1.57 -8.10 -12.98
C MET A 98 1.49 -8.45 -11.50
N ASP A 99 0.94 -7.53 -10.73
CA ASP A 99 0.57 -7.74 -9.32
C ASP A 99 -0.95 -7.82 -9.23
N VAL A 100 -1.44 -8.69 -8.34
CA VAL A 100 -2.86 -8.83 -8.04
C VAL A 100 -3.14 -8.36 -6.63
N TYR A 101 -4.10 -7.45 -6.48
CA TYR A 101 -4.60 -7.02 -5.19
C TYR A 101 -6.03 -7.53 -4.98
N ILE A 102 -6.24 -8.28 -3.90
CA ILE A 102 -7.55 -8.80 -3.50
C ILE A 102 -8.00 -8.01 -2.28
N GLY A 103 -9.05 -7.19 -2.45
CA GLY A 103 -9.56 -6.32 -1.39
C GLY A 103 -10.66 -6.98 -0.58
N ILE A 104 -10.57 -7.02 0.75
CA ILE A 104 -11.65 -7.43 1.65
C ILE A 104 -12.17 -6.17 2.37
N PRO A 105 -13.31 -5.61 1.98
CA PRO A 105 -13.75 -4.31 2.47
C PRO A 105 -14.45 -4.35 3.83
N PHE A 106 -14.22 -5.39 4.63
CA PHE A 106 -14.88 -5.58 5.91
C PHE A 106 -13.91 -5.40 7.08
N CYS A 107 -14.40 -4.78 8.17
CA CYS A 107 -13.71 -4.68 9.46
C CYS A 107 -14.70 -5.05 10.57
N THR A 108 -14.23 -5.57 11.70
CA THR A 108 -15.08 -5.83 12.87
C THR A 108 -15.61 -4.53 13.47
N THR A 109 -14.78 -3.49 13.49
CA THR A 109 -15.12 -2.13 13.91
C THR A 109 -14.29 -1.13 13.12
N ARG A 110 -14.75 0.12 13.01
CA ARG A 110 -13.99 1.18 12.34
C ARG A 110 -13.00 1.82 13.28
N CYS A 111 -11.72 1.83 12.92
CA CYS A 111 -10.68 2.56 13.65
C CYS A 111 -10.88 4.08 13.51
N THR A 112 -10.64 4.84 14.57
CA THR A 112 -10.87 6.31 14.60
C THR A 112 -10.06 7.09 13.58
N TYR A 113 -8.91 6.56 13.18
CA TYR A 113 -8.00 7.15 12.19
C TYR A 113 -8.16 6.59 10.78
N CYS A 114 -9.09 5.63 10.55
CA CYS A 114 -9.18 4.91 9.28
C CYS A 114 -9.73 5.80 8.16
N SER A 115 -8.99 5.88 7.06
CA SER A 115 -9.40 6.55 5.82
C SER A 115 -9.74 5.59 4.67
N PHE A 116 -9.69 4.28 4.92
CA PHE A 116 -10.00 3.28 3.89
C PHE A 116 -11.50 3.21 3.61
N SER A 117 -11.82 2.83 2.37
CA SER A 117 -13.19 2.56 1.93
C SER A 117 -13.64 1.17 2.40
N SER A 118 -13.65 0.97 3.72
CA SER A 118 -14.12 -0.27 4.36
C SER A 118 -15.37 -0.02 5.16
N GLY A 119 -16.23 -1.03 5.24
CA GLY A 119 -17.45 -1.04 6.05
C GLY A 119 -17.29 -1.92 7.29
N GLU A 120 -18.13 -1.68 8.29
CA GLU A 120 -18.22 -2.59 9.42
C GLU A 120 -18.91 -3.89 8.98
N LEU A 121 -18.40 -5.00 9.50
CA LEU A 121 -18.92 -6.35 9.18
C LEU A 121 -20.41 -6.51 9.57
N GLY A 122 -20.85 -5.84 10.66
CA GLY A 122 -22.18 -5.95 11.18
C GLY A 122 -22.54 -7.40 11.51
N ASP A 123 -23.71 -7.84 11.03
CA ASP A 123 -24.18 -9.23 11.16
C ASP A 123 -23.56 -10.18 10.10
N GLY A 124 -22.69 -9.67 9.22
CA GLY A 124 -21.98 -10.46 8.21
C GLY A 124 -22.81 -10.85 6.98
N HIS A 125 -24.07 -10.41 6.85
CA HIS A 125 -24.94 -10.81 5.73
C HIS A 125 -24.39 -10.44 4.34
N LEU A 126 -23.54 -9.41 4.24
CA LEU A 126 -22.92 -8.97 2.98
C LEU A 126 -21.71 -9.80 2.58
N VAL A 127 -21.12 -10.59 3.49
CA VAL A 127 -19.87 -11.32 3.21
C VAL A 127 -20.06 -12.40 2.16
N ALA A 128 -21.08 -13.23 2.30
CA ALA A 128 -21.30 -14.34 1.36
C ALA A 128 -21.58 -13.87 -0.08
N PRO A 129 -22.51 -12.91 -0.33
CA PRO A 129 -22.70 -12.36 -1.67
C PRO A 129 -21.44 -11.65 -2.21
N TYR A 130 -20.69 -10.96 -1.35
CA TYR A 130 -19.42 -10.34 -1.73
C TYR A 130 -18.39 -11.38 -2.20
N LEU A 131 -18.14 -12.44 -1.42
CA LEU A 131 -17.21 -13.50 -1.79
C LEU A 131 -17.63 -14.20 -3.08
N THR A 132 -18.93 -14.37 -3.29
CA THR A 132 -19.45 -14.95 -4.55
C THR A 132 -19.11 -14.07 -5.75
N ALA A 133 -19.25 -12.76 -5.62
CA ALA A 133 -18.88 -11.81 -6.69
C ALA A 133 -17.35 -11.76 -6.88
N LEU A 134 -16.59 -11.69 -5.79
CA LEU A 134 -15.14 -11.69 -5.80
C LEU A 134 -14.55 -12.93 -6.50
N PHE A 135 -15.10 -14.12 -6.21
CA PHE A 135 -14.60 -15.36 -6.84
C PHE A 135 -14.83 -15.36 -8.36
N ARG A 136 -15.95 -14.82 -8.83
CA ARG A 136 -16.20 -14.64 -10.29
C ARG A 136 -15.20 -13.65 -10.90
N GLU A 137 -14.93 -12.56 -10.21
CA GLU A 137 -13.94 -11.57 -10.66
C GLU A 137 -12.54 -12.17 -10.70
N MET A 138 -12.16 -12.95 -9.69
CA MET A 138 -10.86 -13.67 -9.66
C MET A 138 -10.72 -14.62 -10.85
N ASP A 139 -11.78 -15.39 -11.19
CA ASP A 139 -11.78 -16.26 -12.37
C ASP A 139 -11.57 -15.47 -13.67
N ALA A 140 -12.30 -14.36 -13.83
CA ALA A 140 -12.18 -13.51 -15.00
C ALA A 140 -10.79 -12.86 -15.10
N CYS A 141 -10.26 -12.33 -13.99
CA CYS A 141 -8.91 -11.76 -13.94
C CYS A 141 -7.83 -12.80 -14.25
N ALA A 142 -7.95 -14.01 -13.71
CA ALA A 142 -7.01 -15.09 -13.99
C ALA A 142 -7.03 -15.47 -15.49
N GLN A 143 -8.20 -15.47 -16.12
CA GLN A 143 -8.31 -15.71 -17.55
C GLN A 143 -7.65 -14.60 -18.37
N LEU A 144 -7.94 -13.33 -18.04
CA LEU A 144 -7.32 -12.17 -18.68
C LEU A 144 -5.79 -12.18 -18.59
N LEU A 145 -5.23 -12.55 -17.44
CA LEU A 145 -3.77 -12.66 -17.26
C LEU A 145 -3.17 -13.75 -18.15
N ARG A 146 -3.83 -14.92 -18.25
CA ARG A 146 -3.40 -16.00 -19.15
C ARG A 146 -3.45 -15.58 -20.60
N ASP A 147 -4.56 -14.98 -21.03
CA ASP A 147 -4.77 -14.55 -22.42
C ASP A 147 -3.76 -13.45 -22.83
N ALA A 148 -3.38 -12.59 -21.89
CA ALA A 148 -2.37 -11.56 -22.10
C ALA A 148 -0.92 -12.08 -21.94
N GLY A 149 -0.70 -13.35 -21.62
CA GLY A 149 0.62 -13.93 -21.41
C GLY A 149 1.41 -13.29 -20.25
N LYS A 150 0.71 -12.71 -19.26
CA LYS A 150 1.34 -12.02 -18.14
C LYS A 150 1.79 -12.99 -17.06
N LYS A 151 2.91 -12.64 -16.41
CA LYS A 151 3.48 -13.38 -15.25
C LYS A 151 3.08 -12.69 -13.96
N LEU A 152 2.79 -13.47 -12.93
CA LEU A 152 2.49 -12.94 -11.61
C LEU A 152 3.77 -12.71 -10.82
N ARG A 153 3.94 -11.49 -10.30
CA ARG A 153 5.00 -11.16 -9.36
C ARG A 153 4.51 -11.30 -7.92
N ALA A 154 3.43 -10.62 -7.56
CA ALA A 154 2.89 -10.65 -6.22
C ALA A 154 1.36 -10.76 -6.21
N VAL A 155 0.83 -11.44 -5.21
CA VAL A 155 -0.59 -11.46 -4.87
C VAL A 155 -0.74 -10.96 -3.45
N TYR A 156 -1.54 -9.91 -3.27
CA TYR A 156 -1.71 -9.23 -2.00
C TYR A 156 -3.17 -9.22 -1.59
N VAL A 157 -3.47 -9.77 -0.42
CA VAL A 157 -4.82 -9.75 0.18
C VAL A 157 -4.84 -8.70 1.29
N GLY A 158 -5.62 -7.64 1.08
CA GLY A 158 -5.67 -6.51 2.00
C GLY A 158 -7.04 -5.84 2.02
N GLY A 159 -7.08 -4.55 2.35
CA GLY A 159 -8.29 -3.74 2.36
C GLY A 159 -8.69 -3.27 3.74
N GLY A 160 -9.86 -3.65 4.22
CA GLY A 160 -10.30 -3.39 5.58
C GLY A 160 -9.56 -4.29 6.57
N THR A 161 -9.98 -5.54 6.64
CA THR A 161 -9.34 -6.56 7.48
C THR A 161 -9.62 -7.94 6.89
N PRO A 162 -8.71 -8.54 6.12
CA PRO A 162 -8.94 -9.87 5.52
C PRO A 162 -9.31 -10.94 6.55
N THR A 163 -8.71 -10.89 7.73
CA THR A 163 -8.97 -11.80 8.84
C THR A 163 -10.31 -11.56 9.57
N SER A 164 -11.10 -10.55 9.14
CA SER A 164 -12.50 -10.41 9.57
C SER A 164 -13.40 -11.51 9.00
N LEU A 165 -13.00 -12.16 7.92
CA LEU A 165 -13.65 -13.37 7.42
C LEU A 165 -13.57 -14.48 8.48
N ASN A 166 -14.59 -15.32 8.56
CA ASN A 166 -14.61 -16.42 9.52
C ASN A 166 -13.66 -17.58 9.13
N GLU A 167 -13.60 -18.61 9.99
CA GLU A 167 -12.69 -19.76 9.84
C GLU A 167 -12.98 -20.67 8.63
N GLU A 168 -14.14 -20.53 8.00
CA GLU A 168 -14.49 -21.23 6.76
C GLU A 168 -14.26 -20.33 5.54
N GLN A 169 -14.55 -19.04 5.65
CA GLN A 169 -14.50 -18.08 4.55
C GLN A 169 -13.05 -17.73 4.16
N LEU A 170 -12.17 -17.55 5.15
CA LEU A 170 -10.78 -17.20 4.89
C LEU A 170 -10.03 -18.32 4.15
N PRO A 171 -10.04 -19.59 4.60
CA PRO A 171 -9.42 -20.69 3.85
C PRO A 171 -9.97 -20.82 2.43
N ARG A 172 -11.29 -20.72 2.23
CA ARG A 172 -11.90 -20.76 0.89
C ARG A 172 -11.41 -19.65 -0.04
N LEU A 173 -11.20 -18.44 0.50
CA LEU A 173 -10.62 -17.32 -0.26
C LEU A 173 -9.17 -17.65 -0.66
N LEU A 174 -8.36 -18.16 0.29
CA LEU A 174 -6.96 -18.50 0.03
C LEU A 174 -6.82 -19.66 -0.97
N GLU A 175 -7.64 -20.69 -0.85
CA GLU A 175 -7.71 -21.77 -1.84
C GLU A 175 -8.06 -21.25 -3.23
N LYS A 176 -9.09 -20.39 -3.32
CA LYS A 176 -9.49 -19.77 -4.59
C LYS A 176 -8.38 -18.89 -5.16
N MET A 177 -7.69 -18.14 -4.31
CA MET A 177 -6.52 -17.34 -4.71
C MET A 177 -5.42 -18.22 -5.32
N MET A 178 -5.05 -19.31 -4.66
CA MET A 178 -4.04 -20.24 -5.16
C MET A 178 -4.44 -20.93 -6.47
N GLN A 179 -5.75 -21.23 -6.66
CA GLN A 179 -6.26 -21.80 -7.90
C GLN A 179 -6.21 -20.78 -9.07
N CYS A 180 -6.59 -19.52 -8.82
CA CYS A 180 -6.65 -18.48 -9.83
C CYS A 180 -5.27 -17.91 -10.17
N PHE A 181 -4.39 -17.77 -9.18
CA PHE A 181 -3.13 -17.05 -9.25
C PHE A 181 -1.96 -17.90 -8.73
N PRO A 182 -1.70 -19.09 -9.31
CA PRO A 182 -0.59 -19.93 -8.89
C PRO A 182 0.76 -19.33 -9.31
N CYS A 183 1.82 -19.74 -8.63
CA CYS A 183 3.21 -19.42 -9.01
C CYS A 183 3.60 -17.95 -8.97
N ALA A 184 2.93 -17.12 -8.16
CA ALA A 184 3.46 -15.80 -7.85
C ALA A 184 4.74 -15.93 -7.01
N MET A 185 5.64 -14.96 -7.14
CA MET A 185 6.88 -14.93 -6.36
C MET A 185 6.62 -14.61 -4.89
N GLU A 186 5.53 -13.90 -4.60
CA GLU A 186 5.15 -13.48 -3.26
C GLU A 186 3.63 -13.56 -3.07
N TYR A 187 3.21 -14.07 -1.91
CA TYR A 187 1.84 -14.01 -1.42
C TYR A 187 1.82 -13.33 -0.07
N THR A 188 1.06 -12.25 0.04
CA THR A 188 0.93 -11.48 1.27
C THR A 188 -0.53 -11.40 1.70
N VAL A 189 -0.80 -11.66 2.98
CA VAL A 189 -2.12 -11.53 3.59
C VAL A 189 -2.03 -10.60 4.80
N GLU A 190 -2.78 -9.49 4.78
CA GLU A 190 -2.86 -8.59 5.92
C GLU A 190 -3.60 -9.25 7.10
N ALA A 191 -2.89 -9.44 8.21
CA ALA A 191 -3.42 -9.92 9.47
C ALA A 191 -3.48 -8.77 10.51
N GLY A 192 -4.08 -7.65 10.10
CA GLY A 192 -3.92 -6.35 10.73
C GLY A 192 -4.53 -6.16 12.12
N ARG A 193 -5.38 -7.11 12.60
CA ARG A 193 -6.10 -6.96 13.87
C ARG A 193 -6.00 -8.22 14.72
N PRO A 194 -5.40 -8.13 15.93
CA PRO A 194 -5.28 -9.27 16.83
C PRO A 194 -6.63 -9.92 17.23
N ASP A 195 -7.67 -9.11 17.36
CA ASP A 195 -9.03 -9.54 17.72
C ASP A 195 -9.73 -10.36 16.64
N THR A 196 -9.19 -10.42 15.43
CA THR A 196 -9.72 -11.20 14.32
C THR A 196 -8.92 -12.48 14.05
N LEU A 197 -7.80 -12.67 14.74
CA LEU A 197 -6.93 -13.82 14.55
C LEU A 197 -7.31 -14.97 15.47
N THR A 198 -7.47 -16.16 14.89
CA THR A 198 -7.60 -17.43 15.60
C THR A 198 -6.54 -18.40 15.09
N LEU A 199 -6.23 -19.41 15.87
CA LEU A 199 -5.23 -20.41 15.46
C LEU A 199 -5.55 -21.07 14.09
N PRO A 200 -6.81 -21.51 13.82
CA PRO A 200 -7.15 -22.04 12.50
C PRO A 200 -6.92 -21.08 11.34
N LYS A 201 -7.18 -19.77 11.54
CA LYS A 201 -6.91 -18.77 10.49
C LYS A 201 -5.41 -18.57 10.25
N ILE A 202 -4.61 -18.56 11.31
CA ILE A 202 -3.14 -18.46 11.20
C ILE A 202 -2.58 -19.68 10.46
N GLU A 203 -3.08 -20.89 10.78
CA GLU A 203 -2.69 -22.12 10.10
C GLU A 203 -3.08 -22.11 8.62
N ALA A 204 -4.24 -21.56 8.27
CA ALA A 204 -4.67 -21.41 6.89
C ALA A 204 -3.82 -20.42 6.07
N ILE A 205 -3.29 -19.38 6.70
CA ILE A 205 -2.43 -18.37 6.06
C ILE A 205 -1.00 -18.91 5.85
N ARG A 206 -0.56 -19.84 6.69
CA ARG A 206 0.80 -20.42 6.64
C ARG A 206 1.01 -21.31 5.41
#